data_976c2ad465d446d80c82283db8e70fcf
#
_entry.id   976c2ad465d446d80c82283db8e70fcf
#
_cell.length_a   1.000
_cell.length_b   1.000
_cell.length_c   1.000
_cell.angle_alpha   90.00
_cell.angle_beta   90.00
_cell.angle_gamma   90.00
#
_symmetry.space_group_name_H-M   'P 1'
#
loop_
_entity.id
_entity.type
_entity.pdbx_description
1 polymer ?
#
loop_
_entity_poly.entity_id
_entity_poly.type
_entity_poly.pdbx_seq_one_letter_code
_entity_poly.pdbx_strand_id
1 'polypeptide(L)'
;RKIFRHKIGSSPEKDELIFEEKSDAFTVGISLSSDEKYFFITTSDHNTSEQYFFGVNEKTPEPKLIKKRKRGIIYSVNSWDNHFYCHTNEDAEDFKIEKCDDLINQNWEIYIPPKNEVLIGGLIFLNNWIIRGEKSNALGKLFIKNNQTGIEEELKFTDEKVIVPGISLIQRDKNTDLVYLSYSSPKTPSKTYLYNLKTKEKELVKEQEIPSGHNPDDYIVERLECPSHDGRL
;
A
#
# COMPACT_ATOMS: atom_id res chain seq x y z
N ARG A 1 -18.48 -11.88 -12.08
CA ARG A 1 -17.36 -12.26 -11.19
C ARG A 1 -17.88 -12.41 -9.77
N LYS A 2 -17.38 -13.41 -8.99
CA LYS A 2 -18.03 -13.83 -7.73
C LYS A 2 -16.99 -14.10 -6.65
N ILE A 3 -17.37 -13.84 -5.40
CA ILE A 3 -16.65 -14.26 -4.19
C ILE A 3 -17.49 -15.34 -3.51
N PHE A 4 -16.87 -16.48 -3.23
CA PHE A 4 -17.49 -17.58 -2.50
C PHE A 4 -16.74 -17.84 -1.19
N ARG A 5 -17.47 -18.32 -0.17
CA ARG A 5 -16.92 -18.87 1.05
C ARG A 5 -16.98 -20.38 0.98
N HIS A 6 -15.80 -21.02 1.03
CA HIS A 6 -15.67 -22.48 1.10
C HIS A 6 -15.36 -22.94 2.52
N LYS A 7 -16.06 -23.97 2.98
CA LYS A 7 -15.71 -24.64 4.21
C LYS A 7 -14.76 -25.81 3.90
N ILE A 8 -13.56 -25.79 4.43
CA ILE A 8 -12.57 -26.86 4.23
C ILE A 8 -13.16 -28.22 4.63
N GLY A 9 -13.04 -29.21 3.74
CA GLY A 9 -13.60 -30.55 3.90
C GLY A 9 -15.06 -30.71 3.44
N SER A 10 -15.72 -29.65 2.95
CA SER A 10 -17.04 -29.75 2.31
C SER A 10 -16.92 -29.87 0.77
N SER A 11 -18.01 -30.32 0.11
CA SER A 11 -18.09 -30.28 -1.35
C SER A 11 -18.19 -28.83 -1.83
N PRO A 12 -17.50 -28.41 -2.94
CA PRO A 12 -17.62 -27.10 -3.55
C PRO A 12 -19.05 -26.68 -3.93
N GLU A 13 -19.93 -27.67 -4.18
CA GLU A 13 -21.34 -27.39 -4.45
C GLU A 13 -22.10 -26.75 -3.29
N LYS A 14 -21.52 -26.81 -2.07
CA LYS A 14 -22.05 -26.20 -0.85
C LYS A 14 -21.43 -24.84 -0.57
N ASP A 15 -20.62 -24.31 -1.48
CA ASP A 15 -20.00 -23.01 -1.33
C ASP A 15 -21.05 -21.91 -1.31
N GLU A 16 -20.86 -21.00 -0.37
CA GLU A 16 -21.78 -19.88 -0.17
C GLU A 16 -21.35 -18.68 -1.00
N LEU A 17 -22.23 -18.19 -1.87
CA LEU A 17 -22.01 -16.95 -2.60
C LEU A 17 -22.08 -15.76 -1.65
N ILE A 18 -20.98 -15.03 -1.49
CA ILE A 18 -20.88 -13.83 -0.64
C ILE A 18 -21.12 -12.57 -1.45
N PHE A 19 -20.60 -12.50 -2.68
CA PHE A 19 -20.70 -11.31 -3.50
C PHE A 19 -20.68 -11.64 -5.00
N GLU A 20 -21.42 -10.87 -5.78
CA GLU A 20 -21.42 -10.96 -7.24
C GLU A 20 -21.28 -9.56 -7.87
N GLU A 21 -20.23 -9.34 -8.64
CA GLU A 21 -20.10 -8.21 -9.55
C GLU A 21 -20.75 -8.55 -10.88
N LYS A 22 -21.76 -7.76 -11.24
CA LYS A 22 -22.58 -7.98 -12.46
C LYS A 22 -21.94 -7.39 -13.72
N SER A 23 -21.04 -6.45 -13.58
CA SER A 23 -20.36 -5.82 -14.71
C SER A 23 -19.17 -6.64 -15.17
N ASP A 24 -19.08 -6.91 -16.46
CA ASP A 24 -17.94 -7.60 -17.06
C ASP A 24 -16.69 -6.70 -17.16
N ALA A 25 -16.84 -5.39 -17.00
CA ALA A 25 -15.75 -4.43 -17.02
C ALA A 25 -14.93 -4.41 -15.71
N PHE A 26 -15.50 -4.95 -14.61
CA PHE A 26 -14.86 -4.89 -13.29
C PHE A 26 -14.32 -6.26 -12.86
N THR A 27 -13.14 -6.27 -12.28
CA THR A 27 -12.60 -7.41 -11.53
C THR A 27 -13.13 -7.39 -10.11
N VAL A 28 -13.05 -8.50 -9.39
CA VAL A 28 -13.42 -8.58 -7.98
C VAL A 28 -12.33 -9.32 -7.20
N GLY A 29 -11.99 -8.79 -6.03
CA GLY A 29 -11.06 -9.40 -5.09
C GLY A 29 -11.53 -9.23 -3.66
N ILE A 30 -10.98 -10.02 -2.75
CA ILE A 30 -11.22 -9.92 -1.30
C ILE A 30 -9.88 -9.84 -0.57
N SER A 31 -9.82 -8.97 0.44
CA SER A 31 -8.66 -8.82 1.32
C SER A 31 -9.08 -8.73 2.77
N LEU A 32 -8.18 -9.10 3.67
CA LEU A 32 -8.32 -8.91 5.10
C LEU A 32 -7.76 -7.54 5.49
N SER A 33 -8.42 -6.83 6.42
CA SER A 33 -7.89 -5.60 7.00
C SER A 33 -6.56 -5.82 7.74
N SER A 34 -5.79 -4.76 7.93
CA SER A 34 -4.50 -4.85 8.63
C SER A 34 -4.63 -5.27 10.10
N ASP A 35 -5.74 -4.95 10.75
CA ASP A 35 -6.07 -5.38 12.11
C ASP A 35 -6.88 -6.68 12.18
N GLU A 36 -7.09 -7.33 11.03
CA GLU A 36 -7.80 -8.63 10.89
C GLU A 36 -9.25 -8.62 11.40
N LYS A 37 -9.90 -7.44 11.50
CA LYS A 37 -11.28 -7.30 11.98
C LYS A 37 -12.32 -7.36 10.86
N TYR A 38 -11.93 -7.00 9.63
CA TYR A 38 -12.83 -6.85 8.50
C TYR A 38 -12.30 -7.53 7.24
N PHE A 39 -13.21 -8.05 6.44
CA PHE A 39 -12.96 -8.34 5.03
C PHE A 39 -13.41 -7.15 4.18
N PHE A 40 -12.58 -6.79 3.21
CA PHE A 40 -12.90 -5.81 2.17
C PHE A 40 -13.02 -6.52 0.83
N ILE A 41 -14.17 -6.37 0.16
CA ILE A 41 -14.37 -6.79 -1.22
C ILE A 41 -14.15 -5.57 -2.10
N THR A 42 -13.21 -5.64 -3.04
CA THR A 42 -12.92 -4.57 -3.98
C THR A 42 -13.37 -4.96 -5.37
N THR A 43 -14.17 -4.13 -6.01
CA THR A 43 -14.44 -4.22 -7.44
C THR A 43 -13.74 -3.07 -8.14
N SER A 44 -13.02 -3.33 -9.24
CA SER A 44 -12.24 -2.30 -9.92
C SER A 44 -12.03 -2.60 -11.39
N ASP A 45 -11.87 -1.51 -12.15
CA ASP A 45 -11.24 -1.49 -13.47
C ASP A 45 -9.90 -0.72 -13.39
N HIS A 46 -9.41 -0.17 -14.49
CA HIS A 46 -8.13 0.55 -14.55
C HIS A 46 -8.12 1.87 -13.77
N ASN A 47 -9.26 2.55 -13.64
CA ASN A 47 -9.33 3.90 -13.11
C ASN A 47 -10.51 4.15 -12.17
N THR A 48 -11.23 3.11 -11.79
CA THR A 48 -12.43 3.22 -10.94
C THR A 48 -12.47 2.05 -9.97
N SER A 49 -12.76 2.33 -8.70
CA SER A 49 -12.95 1.27 -7.71
C SER A 49 -14.20 1.48 -6.87
N GLU A 50 -14.67 0.39 -6.26
CA GLU A 50 -15.75 0.36 -5.29
C GLU A 50 -15.43 -0.71 -4.25
N GLN A 51 -15.67 -0.41 -2.97
CA GLN A 51 -15.42 -1.39 -1.92
C GLN A 51 -16.63 -1.63 -1.05
N TYR A 52 -16.71 -2.89 -0.61
CA TYR A 52 -17.68 -3.37 0.37
C TYR A 52 -16.91 -3.97 1.55
N PHE A 53 -17.53 -4.01 2.72
CA PHE A 53 -16.93 -4.60 3.92
C PHE A 53 -17.93 -5.42 4.72
N PHE A 54 -17.40 -6.37 5.50
CA PHE A 54 -18.11 -7.10 6.54
C PHE A 54 -17.13 -7.55 7.62
N GLY A 55 -17.64 -7.82 8.82
CA GLY A 55 -16.83 -8.27 9.96
C GLY A 55 -16.36 -9.71 9.80
N VAL A 56 -15.13 -10.02 10.23
CA VAL A 56 -14.55 -11.38 10.15
C VAL A 56 -15.39 -12.41 10.90
N ASN A 57 -16.04 -12.00 12.00
CA ASN A 57 -16.83 -12.88 12.85
C ASN A 57 -18.30 -13.04 12.41
N GLU A 58 -18.71 -12.40 11.32
CA GLU A 58 -20.08 -12.51 10.81
C GLU A 58 -20.34 -13.93 10.27
N LYS A 59 -21.30 -14.63 10.89
CA LYS A 59 -21.68 -15.99 10.47
C LYS A 59 -22.35 -15.98 9.10
N THR A 60 -23.15 -14.99 8.84
CA THR A 60 -23.83 -14.74 7.54
C THR A 60 -23.36 -13.38 7.05
N PRO A 61 -22.25 -13.31 6.26
CA PRO A 61 -21.72 -12.06 5.78
C PRO A 61 -22.68 -11.32 4.86
N GLU A 62 -22.96 -10.06 5.18
CA GLU A 62 -23.70 -9.14 4.34
C GLU A 62 -22.79 -7.97 3.94
N PRO A 63 -22.12 -8.03 2.78
CA PRO A 63 -21.20 -6.99 2.34
C PRO A 63 -21.91 -5.63 2.24
N LYS A 64 -21.45 -4.66 3.04
CA LYS A 64 -21.96 -3.29 3.07
C LYS A 64 -21.11 -2.40 2.20
N LEU A 65 -21.76 -1.62 1.32
CA LEU A 65 -21.06 -0.66 0.46
C LEU A 65 -20.42 0.45 1.30
N ILE A 66 -19.15 0.77 1.00
CA ILE A 66 -18.46 1.92 1.61
C ILE A 66 -18.81 3.19 0.85
N LYS A 67 -18.30 3.35 -0.36
CA LYS A 67 -18.62 4.48 -1.24
C LYS A 67 -19.01 3.93 -2.63
N LYS A 68 -20.06 4.50 -3.23
CA LYS A 68 -20.45 4.13 -4.60
C LYS A 68 -19.38 4.55 -5.59
N ARG A 69 -19.07 3.67 -6.56
CA ARG A 69 -18.11 3.96 -7.62
C ARG A 69 -18.46 5.22 -8.40
N LYS A 70 -17.46 6.01 -8.72
CA LYS A 70 -17.51 7.19 -9.56
C LYS A 70 -16.39 7.07 -10.59
N ARG A 71 -16.73 7.23 -11.87
CA ARG A 71 -15.74 7.09 -12.95
C ARG A 71 -14.53 7.99 -12.73
N GLY A 72 -13.33 7.42 -12.82
CA GLY A 72 -12.07 8.11 -12.60
C GLY A 72 -11.66 8.22 -11.13
N ILE A 73 -12.47 7.72 -10.19
CA ILE A 73 -12.13 7.70 -8.77
C ILE A 73 -11.71 6.30 -8.36
N ILE A 74 -10.49 6.24 -7.85
CA ILE A 74 -9.91 5.05 -7.23
C ILE A 74 -9.85 5.29 -5.72
N TYR A 75 -10.33 4.34 -4.94
CA TYR A 75 -10.12 4.37 -3.50
C TYR A 75 -9.91 2.96 -2.94
N SER A 76 -9.22 2.89 -1.83
CA SER A 76 -9.08 1.69 -1.02
C SER A 76 -9.12 2.04 0.46
N VAL A 77 -9.87 1.25 1.22
CA VAL A 77 -10.01 1.42 2.68
C VAL A 77 -9.29 0.29 3.39
N ASN A 78 -8.63 0.61 4.48
CA ASN A 78 -8.03 -0.34 5.40
C ASN A 78 -8.44 0.01 6.84
N SER A 79 -8.41 -0.96 7.74
CA SER A 79 -8.70 -0.78 9.16
C SER A 79 -7.44 -1.00 10.00
N TRP A 80 -7.21 -0.08 10.95
CA TRP A 80 -6.13 -0.16 11.92
C TRP A 80 -6.45 0.66 13.17
N ASP A 81 -6.22 0.09 14.35
CA ASP A 81 -6.35 0.77 15.65
C ASP A 81 -7.69 1.50 15.83
N ASN A 82 -8.79 0.80 15.53
CA ASN A 82 -10.17 1.29 15.59
C ASN A 82 -10.50 2.48 14.67
N HIS A 83 -9.67 2.71 13.64
CA HIS A 83 -9.91 3.70 12.61
C HIS A 83 -9.91 3.06 11.23
N PHE A 84 -10.56 3.71 10.29
CA PHE A 84 -10.52 3.36 8.88
C PHE A 84 -9.74 4.43 8.12
N TYR A 85 -8.87 4.00 7.22
CA TYR A 85 -8.02 4.84 6.40
C TYR A 85 -8.38 4.63 4.94
N CYS A 86 -8.78 5.70 4.27
CA CYS A 86 -9.14 5.70 2.85
C CYS A 86 -8.05 6.39 2.03
N HIS A 87 -7.35 5.62 1.21
CA HIS A 87 -6.43 6.14 0.21
C HIS A 87 -7.22 6.38 -1.07
N THR A 88 -7.27 7.62 -1.57
CA THR A 88 -8.12 7.98 -2.70
C THR A 88 -7.57 9.14 -3.51
N ASN A 89 -7.94 9.18 -4.82
CA ASN A 89 -7.72 10.31 -5.70
C ASN A 89 -8.95 11.24 -5.81
N GLU A 90 -9.98 11.04 -4.99
CA GLU A 90 -11.15 11.94 -4.97
C GLU A 90 -10.73 13.33 -4.50
N ASP A 91 -10.89 14.35 -5.35
CA ASP A 91 -10.41 15.73 -5.15
C ASP A 91 -8.91 15.83 -4.82
N ALA A 92 -8.09 14.91 -5.37
CA ALA A 92 -6.65 14.82 -5.14
C ALA A 92 -5.98 14.04 -6.29
N GLU A 93 -5.47 14.71 -7.31
CA GLU A 93 -4.89 14.07 -8.51
C GLU A 93 -3.84 13.02 -8.16
N ASP A 94 -2.91 13.33 -7.23
CA ASP A 94 -1.84 12.47 -6.76
C ASP A 94 -2.16 11.75 -5.43
N PHE A 95 -3.45 11.53 -5.18
CA PHE A 95 -3.99 10.86 -3.99
C PHE A 95 -3.82 11.66 -2.68
N LYS A 96 -4.63 11.26 -1.72
CA LYS A 96 -4.62 11.67 -0.32
C LYS A 96 -5.01 10.49 0.56
N ILE A 97 -4.86 10.63 1.86
CA ILE A 97 -5.38 9.66 2.82
C ILE A 97 -6.33 10.37 3.77
N GLU A 98 -7.54 9.86 3.85
CA GLU A 98 -8.56 10.26 4.79
C GLU A 98 -8.69 9.23 5.90
N LYS A 99 -9.17 9.63 7.07
CA LYS A 99 -9.41 8.77 8.23
C LYS A 99 -10.81 9.00 8.77
N CYS A 100 -11.49 7.94 9.23
CA CYS A 100 -12.73 8.02 10.00
C CYS A 100 -12.80 6.90 11.04
N ASP A 101 -13.73 7.03 11.99
CA ASP A 101 -13.92 6.05 13.06
C ASP A 101 -15.06 5.08 12.75
N ASP A 102 -15.91 5.40 11.77
CA ASP A 102 -17.09 4.62 11.44
C ASP A 102 -17.38 4.67 9.93
N LEU A 103 -17.50 3.49 9.30
CA LEU A 103 -17.86 3.35 7.87
C LEU A 103 -19.36 3.55 7.58
N ILE A 104 -20.21 3.61 8.60
CA ILE A 104 -21.65 3.84 8.41
C ILE A 104 -21.91 5.35 8.30
N ASN A 105 -21.40 6.13 9.25
CA ASN A 105 -21.55 7.60 9.27
C ASN A 105 -20.55 8.32 8.36
N GLN A 106 -19.41 7.68 8.08
CA GLN A 106 -18.39 8.12 7.12
C GLN A 106 -17.96 9.60 7.26
N ASN A 107 -17.71 10.04 8.49
CA ASN A 107 -17.14 11.36 8.74
C ASN A 107 -15.63 11.33 8.44
N TRP A 108 -15.29 11.44 7.16
CA TRP A 108 -13.89 11.40 6.69
C TRP A 108 -13.18 12.72 6.98
N GLU A 109 -12.03 12.65 7.63
CA GLU A 109 -11.12 13.75 7.89
C GLU A 109 -9.79 13.52 7.16
N ILE A 110 -9.15 14.60 6.71
CA ILE A 110 -7.83 14.49 6.07
C ILE A 110 -6.79 14.01 7.07
N TYR A 111 -6.19 12.86 6.80
CA TYR A 111 -5.07 12.31 7.57
C TYR A 111 -3.72 12.67 6.93
N ILE A 112 -3.57 12.43 5.63
CA ILE A 112 -2.44 12.90 4.82
C ILE A 112 -3.02 13.74 3.68
N PRO A 113 -2.75 15.06 3.66
CA PRO A 113 -3.27 15.93 2.61
C PRO A 113 -2.62 15.63 1.27
N PRO A 114 -3.28 15.94 0.15
CA PRO A 114 -2.66 15.90 -1.15
C PRO A 114 -1.50 16.87 -1.21
N LYS A 115 -0.45 16.52 -1.94
CA LYS A 115 0.73 17.33 -2.15
C LYS A 115 0.93 17.54 -3.65
N ASN A 116 1.24 18.76 -4.05
CA ASN A 116 1.50 19.04 -5.47
C ASN A 116 2.69 18.23 -6.00
N GLU A 117 2.49 17.53 -7.12
CA GLU A 117 3.51 16.69 -7.79
C GLU A 117 4.12 15.58 -6.90
N VAL A 118 3.37 15.13 -5.90
CA VAL A 118 3.77 14.03 -5.03
C VAL A 118 2.68 12.97 -4.98
N LEU A 119 2.94 11.84 -5.62
CA LEU A 119 2.07 10.68 -5.56
C LEU A 119 2.14 10.08 -4.14
N ILE A 120 1.03 10.16 -3.41
CA ILE A 120 0.88 9.58 -2.08
C ILE A 120 0.55 8.10 -2.22
N GLY A 121 1.34 7.23 -1.61
CA GLY A 121 1.07 5.79 -1.54
C GLY A 121 0.17 5.40 -0.36
N GLY A 122 -0.24 4.14 -0.34
CA GLY A 122 -1.02 3.57 0.75
C GLY A 122 -0.20 3.44 2.05
N LEU A 123 -0.89 3.04 3.12
CA LEU A 123 -0.29 2.84 4.43
C LEU A 123 0.00 1.36 4.70
N ILE A 124 1.12 1.10 5.37
CA ILE A 124 1.46 -0.19 6.00
C ILE A 124 1.45 0.05 7.51
N PHE A 125 0.82 -0.86 8.25
CA PHE A 125 0.63 -0.72 9.69
C PHE A 125 1.39 -1.80 10.46
N LEU A 126 2.10 -1.36 11.49
CA LEU A 126 2.65 -2.15 12.59
C LEU A 126 2.23 -1.51 13.91
N ASN A 127 2.28 -2.22 15.02
CA ASN A 127 1.84 -1.68 16.32
C ASN A 127 2.54 -0.36 16.68
N ASN A 128 3.85 -0.30 16.44
CA ASN A 128 4.64 0.89 16.77
C ASN A 128 4.86 1.85 15.59
N TRP A 129 4.47 1.47 14.36
CA TRP A 129 4.84 2.19 13.15
C TRP A 129 3.72 2.27 12.13
N ILE A 130 3.63 3.42 11.47
CA ILE A 130 2.89 3.57 10.21
C ILE A 130 3.92 3.93 9.13
N ILE A 131 3.87 3.23 8.00
CA ILE A 131 4.82 3.40 6.91
C ILE A 131 4.05 3.84 5.67
N ARG A 132 4.60 4.81 4.96
CA ARG A 132 4.03 5.37 3.73
C ARG A 132 5.09 5.49 2.65
N GLY A 133 4.75 5.10 1.41
CA GLY A 133 5.52 5.44 0.22
C GLY A 133 5.05 6.77 -0.37
N GLU A 134 5.97 7.55 -0.89
CA GLU A 134 5.69 8.73 -1.73
C GLU A 134 6.55 8.66 -2.99
N LYS A 135 6.09 9.26 -4.09
CA LYS A 135 6.90 9.41 -5.30
C LYS A 135 6.81 10.85 -5.78
N SER A 136 7.95 11.51 -5.88
CA SER A 136 8.08 12.86 -6.40
C SER A 136 9.26 12.95 -7.34
N ASN A 137 9.16 13.74 -8.41
CA ASN A 137 10.21 13.84 -9.42
C ASN A 137 10.72 12.46 -9.90
N ALA A 138 9.81 11.50 -10.11
CA ALA A 138 10.07 10.11 -10.47
C ALA A 138 10.87 9.28 -9.42
N LEU A 139 11.22 9.84 -8.25
CA LEU A 139 11.94 9.16 -7.18
C LEU A 139 11.01 8.73 -6.06
N GLY A 140 11.12 7.46 -5.66
CA GLY A 140 10.41 6.89 -4.53
C GLY A 140 11.07 7.28 -3.20
N LYS A 141 10.24 7.53 -2.20
CA LYS A 141 10.65 7.79 -0.82
C LYS A 141 9.78 6.97 0.13
N LEU A 142 10.34 6.59 1.27
CA LEU A 142 9.62 5.92 2.34
C LEU A 142 9.62 6.83 3.57
N PHE A 143 8.45 6.96 4.19
CA PHE A 143 8.27 7.68 5.45
C PHE A 143 7.81 6.71 6.52
N ILE A 144 8.38 6.84 7.70
CA ILE A 144 7.99 6.08 8.89
C ILE A 144 7.52 7.03 9.97
N LYS A 145 6.38 6.71 10.58
CA LYS A 145 5.83 7.43 11.72
C LYS A 145 5.82 6.52 12.93
N ASN A 146 6.44 6.95 14.01
CA ASN A 146 6.36 6.27 15.29
C ASN A 146 5.02 6.58 15.96
N ASN A 147 4.22 5.55 16.24
CA ASN A 147 2.87 5.71 16.80
C ASN A 147 2.87 6.23 18.26
N GLN A 148 3.95 6.00 19.01
CA GLN A 148 4.06 6.44 20.41
C GLN A 148 4.45 7.92 20.52
N THR A 149 5.37 8.37 19.67
CA THR A 149 5.87 9.75 19.70
C THR A 149 5.15 10.67 18.70
N GLY A 150 4.47 10.11 17.70
CA GLY A 150 3.88 10.85 16.60
C GLY A 150 4.89 11.41 15.59
N ILE A 151 6.19 11.21 15.82
CA ILE A 151 7.24 11.73 14.93
C ILE A 151 7.25 10.93 13.62
N GLU A 152 7.23 11.63 12.50
CA GLU A 152 7.40 11.09 11.16
C GLU A 152 8.73 11.53 10.56
N GLU A 153 9.47 10.62 9.94
CA GLU A 153 10.73 10.90 9.27
C GLU A 153 10.85 10.15 7.94
N GLU A 154 11.63 10.69 7.00
CA GLU A 154 12.02 9.97 5.78
C GLU A 154 13.03 8.87 6.13
N LEU A 155 12.75 7.65 5.68
CA LEU A 155 13.61 6.49 5.89
C LEU A 155 14.77 6.51 4.89
N LYS A 156 15.94 6.96 5.36
CA LYS A 156 17.20 6.96 4.57
C LYS A 156 18.03 5.75 4.97
N PHE A 157 18.32 4.86 4.02
CA PHE A 157 19.01 3.59 4.25
C PHE A 157 20.15 3.31 3.26
N THR A 158 20.38 4.20 2.30
CA THR A 158 21.47 4.17 1.33
C THR A 158 21.89 5.61 1.00
N ASP A 159 23.14 5.78 0.59
CA ASP A 159 23.67 7.07 0.12
C ASP A 159 23.38 7.32 -1.36
N GLU A 160 22.86 6.33 -2.07
CA GLU A 160 22.45 6.48 -3.47
C GLU A 160 21.20 7.37 -3.57
N LYS A 161 21.24 8.36 -4.44
CA LYS A 161 20.16 9.34 -4.63
C LYS A 161 19.05 8.88 -5.56
N VAL A 162 19.42 8.05 -6.54
CA VAL A 162 18.49 7.54 -7.56
C VAL A 162 18.22 6.07 -7.28
N ILE A 163 17.19 5.78 -6.53
CA ILE A 163 16.82 4.42 -6.13
C ILE A 163 15.34 4.15 -6.39
N VAL A 164 15.01 2.87 -6.50
CA VAL A 164 13.64 2.35 -6.42
C VAL A 164 13.52 1.62 -5.07
N PRO A 165 13.00 2.29 -4.03
CA PRO A 165 12.85 1.69 -2.72
C PRO A 165 11.61 0.79 -2.66
N GLY A 166 11.67 -0.26 -1.86
CA GLY A 166 10.55 -1.11 -1.53
C GLY A 166 10.56 -1.48 -0.06
N ILE A 167 9.38 -1.67 0.52
CA ILE A 167 9.23 -2.14 1.88
C ILE A 167 8.10 -3.17 1.96
N SER A 168 8.30 -4.21 2.72
CA SER A 168 7.29 -5.23 2.96
C SER A 168 7.36 -5.77 4.38
N LEU A 169 6.23 -6.27 4.86
CA LEU A 169 6.17 -6.95 6.15
C LEU A 169 6.82 -8.34 6.03
N ILE A 170 7.50 -8.76 7.09
CA ILE A 170 8.12 -10.09 7.18
C ILE A 170 7.03 -11.16 7.29
N GLN A 171 6.01 -10.87 8.08
CA GLN A 171 4.90 -11.75 8.37
C GLN A 171 3.65 -10.94 8.76
N ARG A 172 2.56 -11.65 9.08
CA ARG A 172 1.32 -11.01 9.54
C ARG A 172 1.41 -10.43 10.96
N ASP A 173 2.39 -10.88 11.77
CA ASP A 173 2.60 -10.33 13.10
C ASP A 173 2.93 -8.84 13.02
N LYS A 174 2.07 -8.02 13.62
CA LYS A 174 2.20 -6.56 13.65
C LYS A 174 3.01 -6.08 14.85
N ASN A 175 3.34 -6.98 15.80
CA ASN A 175 4.11 -6.66 17.01
C ASN A 175 5.60 -6.86 16.77
N THR A 176 6.12 -6.23 15.73
CA THR A 176 7.54 -6.27 15.37
C THR A 176 8.01 -4.89 14.92
N ASP A 177 9.30 -4.63 15.13
CA ASP A 177 9.99 -3.47 14.55
C ASP A 177 10.77 -3.86 13.27
N LEU A 178 10.69 -5.13 12.83
CA LEU A 178 11.43 -5.65 11.68
C LEU A 178 10.60 -5.62 10.40
N VAL A 179 11.22 -5.19 9.32
CA VAL A 179 10.64 -5.18 7.96
C VAL A 179 11.67 -5.66 6.95
N TYR A 180 11.22 -6.16 5.81
CA TYR A 180 12.09 -6.26 4.64
C TYR A 180 12.12 -4.92 3.91
N LEU A 181 13.31 -4.38 3.76
CA LEU A 181 13.60 -3.17 3.03
C LEU A 181 14.43 -3.52 1.81
N SER A 182 13.96 -3.15 0.64
CA SER A 182 14.65 -3.43 -0.61
C SER A 182 14.92 -2.16 -1.39
N TYR A 183 15.96 -2.18 -2.22
CA TYR A 183 16.16 -1.20 -3.25
C TYR A 183 16.95 -1.75 -4.43
N SER A 184 16.83 -1.08 -5.55
CA SER A 184 17.73 -1.18 -6.69
C SER A 184 18.00 0.21 -7.25
N SER A 185 19.08 0.34 -8.00
CA SER A 185 19.38 1.54 -8.77
C SER A 185 19.88 1.16 -10.16
N PRO A 186 20.07 2.10 -11.09
CA PRO A 186 20.66 1.79 -12.40
C PRO A 186 22.04 1.13 -12.32
N LYS A 187 22.79 1.32 -11.23
CA LYS A 187 24.10 0.70 -11.02
C LYS A 187 24.12 -0.38 -9.93
N THR A 188 23.10 -0.49 -9.10
CA THR A 188 23.07 -1.43 -7.98
C THR A 188 21.98 -2.47 -8.21
N PRO A 189 22.35 -3.76 -8.36
CA PRO A 189 21.40 -4.87 -8.41
C PRO A 189 20.48 -4.88 -7.19
N SER A 190 19.31 -5.48 -7.34
CA SER A 190 18.32 -5.50 -6.25
C SER A 190 18.90 -6.13 -4.99
N LYS A 191 18.80 -5.39 -3.87
CA LYS A 191 19.20 -5.83 -2.53
C LYS A 191 17.99 -5.82 -1.61
N THR A 192 17.90 -6.82 -0.74
CA THR A 192 16.89 -6.91 0.31
C THR A 192 17.57 -7.05 1.65
N TYR A 193 17.16 -6.21 2.57
CA TYR A 193 17.67 -6.16 3.94
C TYR A 193 16.56 -6.53 4.92
N LEU A 194 16.92 -7.25 5.98
CA LEU A 194 16.16 -7.24 7.22
C LEU A 194 16.53 -5.93 7.93
N TYR A 195 15.53 -5.07 8.16
CA TYR A 195 15.73 -3.74 8.72
C TYR A 195 14.91 -3.55 9.99
N ASN A 196 15.56 -3.04 11.03
CA ASN A 196 14.92 -2.70 12.29
C ASN A 196 14.57 -1.21 12.31
N LEU A 197 13.29 -0.90 12.32
CA LEU A 197 12.76 0.48 12.29
C LEU A 197 13.16 1.28 13.54
N LYS A 198 13.37 0.62 14.68
CA LYS A 198 13.72 1.24 15.95
C LYS A 198 15.22 1.51 16.08
N THR A 199 16.07 0.50 15.80
CA THR A 199 17.53 0.62 15.94
C THR A 199 18.21 1.15 14.68
N LYS A 200 17.51 1.14 13.53
CA LYS A 200 18.01 1.49 12.20
C LYS A 200 19.11 0.55 11.68
N GLU A 201 19.31 -0.58 12.35
CA GLU A 201 20.23 -1.62 11.91
C GLU A 201 19.66 -2.38 10.71
N LYS A 202 20.53 -2.79 9.81
CA LYS A 202 20.18 -3.56 8.63
C LYS A 202 21.12 -4.72 8.40
N GLU A 203 20.57 -5.87 8.02
CA GLU A 203 21.27 -7.07 7.62
C GLU A 203 20.92 -7.41 6.18
N LEU A 204 21.92 -7.64 5.31
CA LEU A 204 21.68 -8.06 3.93
C LEU A 204 21.18 -9.50 3.90
N VAL A 205 19.95 -9.70 3.45
CA VAL A 205 19.31 -11.03 3.35
C VAL A 205 19.44 -11.60 1.94
N LYS A 206 19.33 -10.74 0.93
CA LYS A 206 19.39 -11.16 -0.46
C LYS A 206 19.97 -10.06 -1.33
N GLU A 207 20.83 -10.48 -2.27
CA GLU A 207 21.31 -9.66 -3.37
C GLU A 207 21.09 -10.40 -4.68
N GLN A 208 20.68 -9.67 -5.70
CA GLN A 208 20.53 -10.24 -7.03
C GLN A 208 21.90 -10.59 -7.60
N GLU A 209 22.12 -11.85 -7.95
CA GLU A 209 23.34 -12.30 -8.61
C GLU A 209 23.37 -11.87 -10.07
N ILE A 210 24.54 -11.43 -10.51
CA ILE A 210 24.82 -11.13 -11.91
C ILE A 210 25.88 -12.13 -12.40
N PRO A 211 25.50 -13.22 -13.10
CA PRO A 211 26.41 -14.30 -13.46
C PRO A 211 27.60 -13.87 -14.31
N SER A 212 27.48 -12.82 -15.10
CA SER A 212 28.57 -12.23 -15.90
C SER A 212 29.57 -11.38 -15.11
N GLY A 213 29.33 -11.20 -13.82
CA GLY A 213 30.04 -10.25 -12.97
C GLY A 213 29.44 -8.84 -13.06
N HIS A 214 29.53 -8.10 -11.95
CA HIS A 214 29.08 -6.70 -11.88
C HIS A 214 29.80 -6.00 -10.74
N ASN A 215 30.38 -4.83 -11.05
CA ASN A 215 30.95 -3.95 -10.04
C ASN A 215 30.23 -2.59 -10.12
N PRO A 216 29.44 -2.19 -9.12
CA PRO A 216 28.72 -0.92 -9.11
C PRO A 216 29.62 0.32 -9.25
N ASP A 217 30.90 0.22 -8.86
CA ASP A 217 31.85 1.33 -8.93
C ASP A 217 32.32 1.64 -10.36
N ASP A 218 32.07 0.73 -11.30
CA ASP A 218 32.35 0.95 -12.72
C ASP A 218 31.31 1.85 -13.40
N TYR A 219 30.23 2.24 -12.68
CA TYR A 219 29.10 2.99 -13.21
C TYR A 219 28.86 4.29 -12.45
N ILE A 220 28.52 5.34 -13.18
CA ILE A 220 28.01 6.61 -12.65
C ILE A 220 26.52 6.68 -12.96
N VAL A 221 25.72 7.11 -11.99
CA VAL A 221 24.29 7.39 -12.18
C VAL A 221 24.07 8.87 -12.10
N GLU A 222 23.63 9.45 -13.20
CA GLU A 222 23.28 10.86 -13.30
C GLU A 222 21.80 11.02 -13.63
N ARG A 223 21.18 12.02 -13.04
CA ARG A 223 19.84 12.45 -13.42
C ARG A 223 19.96 13.65 -14.34
N LEU A 224 19.47 13.48 -15.55
CA LEU A 224 19.40 14.57 -16.53
C LEU A 224 17.97 15.10 -16.59
N GLU A 225 17.83 16.41 -16.65
CA GLU A 225 16.56 17.10 -16.87
C GLU A 225 16.57 17.68 -18.29
N CYS A 226 15.50 17.38 -19.03
CA CYS A 226 15.33 17.88 -20.38
C CYS A 226 13.99 18.60 -20.47
N PRO A 227 13.96 19.87 -20.89
CA PRO A 227 12.70 20.58 -21.07
C PRO A 227 11.82 19.85 -22.11
N SER A 228 10.55 19.65 -21.77
CA SER A 228 9.56 19.19 -22.72
C SER A 228 9.26 20.27 -23.76
N HIS A 229 8.65 19.91 -24.88
CA HIS A 229 8.23 20.85 -25.94
C HIS A 229 7.26 21.94 -25.46
N ASP A 230 6.57 21.72 -24.35
CA ASP A 230 5.68 22.69 -23.67
C ASP A 230 6.40 23.51 -22.57
N GLY A 231 7.73 23.35 -22.41
CA GLY A 231 8.56 24.07 -21.47
C GLY A 231 8.54 23.56 -20.03
N ARG A 232 7.90 22.42 -19.77
CA ARG A 232 7.97 21.75 -18.45
C ARG A 232 9.29 20.98 -18.35
N LEU A 233 9.84 20.89 -17.14
CA LEU A 233 10.99 20.04 -16.80
C LEU A 233 10.53 18.66 -16.38
#